data_925b12e0c2577bcf24240b8c43c521d0
#
_entry.id   925b12e0c2577bcf24240b8c43c521d0
#
_cell.length_a   1.000
_cell.length_b   1.000
_cell.length_c   1.000
_cell.angle_alpha   90.00
_cell.angle_beta   90.00
_cell.angle_gamma   90.00
#
_symmetry.space_group_name_H-M   'P 1'
#
loop_
_entity.id
_entity.type
_entity.pdbx_description
1 polymer ?
#
loop_
_entity_poly.entity_id
_entity_poly.type
_entity_poly.pdbx_seq_one_letter_code
_entity_poly.pdbx_strand_id
1 'polypeptide(L)'
;KLQALEIPSSPHTGMSIEALELALRTHPNLKAVVVVPHLQMPQGATMPDSHKKRLVALCREYRVALIEDDIYREFVESDEVLKPCKAWDTDGSVIYCSSLSKSYAPGLRLGWMNAGRWQERVQMIKFARSRNLPVWPQLLGARTVGSPSYMRHLVRLRQQLRVQRQAAAQAVARYFPIGTRLSLPAGGLSIWLELPEQISSSRLYDEALAVGIRVAPGDMFSNTGHYDHF
;
A
#
# COMPACT_ATOMS: atom_id res chain seq x y z
N LYS A 1 24.00 4.44 -3.16
CA LYS A 1 22.74 3.88 -3.73
C LYS A 1 22.16 2.89 -2.72
N LEU A 2 20.82 2.84 -2.57
CA LEU A 2 20.14 1.79 -1.84
C LEU A 2 19.75 0.68 -2.84
N GLN A 3 19.73 -0.55 -2.34
CA GLN A 3 19.23 -1.71 -3.06
C GLN A 3 17.98 -2.22 -2.35
N ALA A 4 16.93 -2.53 -3.10
CA ALA A 4 15.73 -3.15 -2.57
C ALA A 4 15.95 -4.68 -2.46
N LEU A 5 15.55 -5.24 -1.33
CA LEU A 5 15.39 -6.68 -1.12
C LEU A 5 13.89 -6.96 -1.01
N GLU A 6 13.36 -7.72 -1.96
CA GLU A 6 11.95 -8.09 -1.96
C GLU A 6 11.70 -9.18 -0.92
N ILE A 7 10.65 -8.97 -0.12
CA ILE A 7 10.19 -9.97 0.86
C ILE A 7 8.91 -10.61 0.30
N PRO A 8 8.81 -11.93 0.22
CA PRO A 8 7.61 -12.62 -0.22
C PRO A 8 6.36 -12.16 0.53
N SER A 9 5.27 -12.03 -0.19
CA SER A 9 3.99 -11.61 0.37
C SER A 9 2.85 -12.53 -0.06
N SER A 10 1.81 -12.59 0.77
CA SER A 10 0.57 -13.34 0.54
C SER A 10 -0.59 -12.37 0.30
N PRO A 11 -1.53 -12.68 -0.60
CA PRO A 11 -2.74 -11.88 -0.78
C PRO A 11 -3.64 -11.85 0.46
N HIS A 12 -3.43 -12.74 1.42
CA HIS A 12 -4.23 -12.83 2.64
C HIS A 12 -3.64 -12.04 3.82
N THR A 13 -2.31 -12.11 3.99
CA THR A 13 -1.64 -11.58 5.20
C THR A 13 -0.59 -10.51 4.89
N GLY A 14 -0.31 -10.21 3.62
CA GLY A 14 0.75 -9.30 3.21
C GLY A 14 2.14 -9.90 3.36
N MET A 15 3.11 -9.08 3.70
CA MET A 15 4.52 -9.46 3.86
C MET A 15 4.69 -10.66 4.81
N SER A 16 5.46 -11.68 4.40
CA SER A 16 5.85 -12.79 5.28
C SER A 16 6.78 -12.31 6.39
N ILE A 17 6.33 -12.50 7.63
CA ILE A 17 7.10 -12.13 8.82
C ILE A 17 8.31 -13.04 8.99
N GLU A 18 8.19 -14.34 8.66
CA GLU A 18 9.26 -15.33 8.72
C GLU A 18 10.36 -15.02 7.72
N ALA A 19 9.99 -14.68 6.49
CA ALA A 19 10.96 -14.29 5.47
C ALA A 19 11.67 -12.98 5.83
N LEU A 20 10.94 -12.02 6.40
CA LEU A 20 11.53 -10.79 6.91
C LEU A 20 12.53 -11.07 8.04
N GLU A 21 12.17 -11.91 9.01
CA GLU A 21 13.06 -12.28 10.12
C GLU A 21 14.35 -12.95 9.60
N LEU A 22 14.21 -13.86 8.64
CA LEU A 22 15.37 -14.46 7.96
C LEU A 22 16.24 -13.39 7.28
N ALA A 23 15.62 -12.47 6.53
CA ALA A 23 16.33 -11.40 5.85
C ALA A 23 17.07 -10.48 6.83
N LEU A 24 16.46 -10.12 7.96
CA LEU A 24 17.10 -9.32 9.00
C LEU A 24 18.31 -10.02 9.65
N ARG A 25 18.23 -11.35 9.79
CA ARG A 25 19.34 -12.17 10.33
C ARG A 25 20.49 -12.33 9.35
N THR A 26 20.20 -12.45 8.06
CA THR A 26 21.20 -12.77 7.02
C THR A 26 21.79 -11.52 6.36
N HIS A 27 21.12 -10.36 6.48
CA HIS A 27 21.54 -9.10 5.86
C HIS A 27 21.75 -8.00 6.92
N PRO A 28 22.88 -7.98 7.63
CA PRO A 28 23.11 -7.03 8.73
C PRO A 28 23.16 -5.56 8.28
N ASN A 29 23.24 -5.31 6.98
CA ASN A 29 23.29 -3.97 6.39
C ASN A 29 21.89 -3.41 6.05
N LEU A 30 20.80 -4.11 6.35
CA LEU A 30 19.44 -3.58 6.17
C LEU A 30 19.27 -2.27 6.96
N LYS A 31 18.71 -1.24 6.30
CA LYS A 31 18.55 0.11 6.90
C LYS A 31 17.12 0.42 7.24
N ALA A 32 16.18 -0.08 6.45
CA ALA A 32 14.77 0.15 6.64
C ALA A 32 13.95 -1.00 6.08
N VAL A 33 12.77 -1.21 6.65
CA VAL A 33 11.70 -2.02 6.10
C VAL A 33 10.59 -1.07 5.65
N VAL A 34 10.05 -1.27 4.45
CA VAL A 34 8.90 -0.52 3.94
C VAL A 34 7.71 -1.45 3.89
N VAL A 35 6.58 -1.04 4.43
CA VAL A 35 5.35 -1.83 4.45
C VAL A 35 4.13 -0.98 4.12
N VAL A 36 3.20 -1.58 3.37
CA VAL A 36 1.83 -1.09 3.19
C VAL A 36 0.91 -2.06 3.93
N PRO A 37 0.50 -1.78 5.19
CA PRO A 37 -0.18 -2.77 6.01
C PRO A 37 -1.65 -2.99 5.65
N HIS A 38 -2.27 -2.04 4.94
CA HIS A 38 -3.67 -2.12 4.54
C HIS A 38 -3.79 -2.04 3.02
N LEU A 39 -4.45 -3.04 2.42
CA LEU A 39 -4.67 -3.14 0.97
C LEU A 39 -3.37 -2.98 0.16
N GLN A 40 -2.35 -3.74 0.57
CA GLN A 40 -1.03 -3.74 -0.07
C GLN A 40 -1.13 -3.91 -1.59
N MET A 41 -0.59 -2.97 -2.33
CA MET A 41 -0.47 -3.11 -3.79
C MET A 41 0.66 -4.09 -4.15
N PRO A 42 0.46 -4.98 -5.14
CA PRO A 42 -0.72 -5.09 -6.00
C PRO A 42 -1.80 -6.05 -5.47
N GLN A 43 -1.48 -6.94 -4.52
CA GLN A 43 -2.30 -8.10 -4.11
C GLN A 43 -3.56 -7.74 -3.31
N GLY A 44 -3.63 -6.53 -2.73
CA GLY A 44 -4.77 -6.08 -1.94
C GLY A 44 -4.82 -6.63 -0.51
N ALA A 45 -3.72 -7.22 -0.02
CA ALA A 45 -3.66 -7.79 1.31
C ALA A 45 -3.83 -6.74 2.42
N THR A 46 -4.52 -7.12 3.50
CA THR A 46 -4.56 -6.37 4.76
C THR A 46 -3.90 -7.20 5.85
N MET A 47 -2.80 -6.68 6.39
CA MET A 47 -1.99 -7.38 7.37
C MET A 47 -2.73 -7.52 8.71
N PRO A 48 -2.82 -8.74 9.30
CA PRO A 48 -3.42 -8.93 10.62
C PRO A 48 -2.65 -8.20 11.73
N ASP A 49 -3.34 -7.82 12.80
CA ASP A 49 -2.74 -7.12 13.95
C ASP A 49 -1.60 -7.90 14.60
N SER A 50 -1.68 -9.23 14.65
CA SER A 50 -0.60 -10.10 15.13
C SER A 50 0.69 -9.95 14.33
N HIS A 51 0.57 -9.88 12.99
CA HIS A 51 1.71 -9.67 12.09
C HIS A 51 2.28 -8.26 12.22
N LYS A 52 1.44 -7.22 12.32
CA LYS A 52 1.88 -5.84 12.56
C LYS A 52 2.67 -5.72 13.87
N LYS A 53 2.17 -6.33 14.95
CA LYS A 53 2.87 -6.38 16.26
C LYS A 53 4.25 -7.04 16.14
N ARG A 54 4.30 -8.21 15.49
CA ARG A 54 5.57 -8.93 15.31
C ARG A 54 6.54 -8.16 14.42
N LEU A 55 6.04 -7.53 13.34
CA LEU A 55 6.83 -6.67 12.45
C LEU A 55 7.49 -5.52 13.22
N VAL A 56 6.72 -4.78 14.03
CA VAL A 56 7.26 -3.70 14.85
C VAL A 56 8.29 -4.21 15.86
N ALA A 57 8.01 -5.36 16.52
CA ALA A 57 8.94 -5.97 17.45
C ALA A 57 10.26 -6.37 16.79
N LEU A 58 10.22 -6.99 15.59
CA LEU A 58 11.42 -7.35 14.82
C LEU A 58 12.22 -6.11 14.42
N CYS A 59 11.59 -5.09 13.86
CA CYS A 59 12.28 -3.86 13.46
C CYS A 59 12.97 -3.18 14.66
N ARG A 60 12.36 -3.21 15.84
CA ARG A 60 12.96 -2.72 17.09
C ARG A 60 14.15 -3.58 17.53
N GLU A 61 14.02 -4.92 17.52
CA GLU A 61 15.05 -5.89 17.91
C GLU A 61 16.31 -5.72 17.06
N TYR A 62 16.13 -5.61 15.74
CA TYR A 62 17.24 -5.44 14.78
C TYR A 62 17.65 -3.97 14.56
N ARG A 63 17.03 -3.01 15.28
CA ARG A 63 17.31 -1.57 15.19
C ARG A 63 17.17 -1.01 13.77
N VAL A 64 16.25 -1.52 13.00
CA VAL A 64 15.92 -1.10 11.63
C VAL A 64 14.71 -0.19 11.65
N ALA A 65 14.70 0.86 10.82
CA ALA A 65 13.54 1.73 10.68
C ALA A 65 12.38 1.00 9.99
N LEU A 66 11.16 1.13 10.52
CA LEU A 66 9.95 0.69 9.82
C LEU A 66 9.27 1.91 9.20
N ILE A 67 9.17 1.93 7.88
CA ILE A 67 8.43 2.95 7.12
C ILE A 67 7.07 2.35 6.77
N GLU A 68 6.03 2.87 7.41
CA GLU A 68 4.64 2.47 7.20
C GLU A 68 3.96 3.44 6.25
N ASP A 69 3.58 2.96 5.06
CA ASP A 69 2.75 3.71 4.10
C ASP A 69 1.29 3.26 4.22
N ASP A 70 0.48 4.07 4.90
CA ASP A 70 -0.90 3.75 5.27
C ASP A 70 -1.93 4.55 4.45
N ILE A 71 -1.62 4.79 3.17
CA ILE A 71 -2.48 5.61 2.28
C ILE A 71 -3.77 4.91 1.87
N TYR A 72 -3.88 3.59 2.06
CA TYR A 72 -5.05 2.81 1.63
C TYR A 72 -5.97 2.39 2.78
N ARG A 73 -5.63 2.66 4.05
CA ARG A 73 -6.44 2.25 5.21
C ARG A 73 -7.90 2.67 5.10
N GLU A 74 -8.15 3.90 4.63
CA GLU A 74 -9.50 4.46 4.51
C GLU A 74 -10.40 3.72 3.50
N PHE A 75 -9.82 2.83 2.68
CA PHE A 75 -10.54 2.04 1.68
C PHE A 75 -10.90 0.64 2.15
N VAL A 76 -10.41 0.18 3.30
CA VAL A 76 -10.76 -1.13 3.85
C VAL A 76 -12.23 -1.12 4.27
N GLU A 77 -12.96 -2.14 3.83
CA GLU A 77 -14.36 -2.35 4.16
C GLU A 77 -14.45 -3.21 5.42
N SER A 78 -14.29 -2.58 6.57
CA SER A 78 -14.35 -3.22 7.88
C SER A 78 -15.15 -2.35 8.85
N ASP A 79 -15.91 -3.01 9.73
CA ASP A 79 -16.58 -2.37 10.86
C ASP A 79 -15.65 -2.22 12.06
N GLU A 80 -14.49 -2.89 12.03
CA GLU A 80 -13.48 -2.81 13.08
C GLU A 80 -12.56 -1.59 12.91
N VAL A 81 -12.07 -1.09 14.02
CA VAL A 81 -11.06 -0.03 14.04
C VAL A 81 -9.70 -0.60 13.62
N LEU A 82 -9.28 -0.27 12.40
CA LEU A 82 -8.00 -0.70 11.87
C LEU A 82 -6.85 0.04 12.54
N LYS A 83 -5.92 -0.70 13.12
CA LYS A 83 -4.73 -0.15 13.76
C LYS A 83 -3.54 -0.16 12.80
N PRO A 84 -2.83 0.97 12.62
CA PRO A 84 -1.56 0.98 11.89
C PRO A 84 -0.46 0.30 12.72
N CYS A 85 0.66 -0.07 12.10
CA CYS A 85 1.86 -0.54 12.80
C CYS A 85 2.33 0.46 13.87
N LYS A 86 2.18 1.75 13.59
CA LYS A 86 2.47 2.84 14.53
C LYS A 86 1.78 2.70 15.89
N ALA A 87 0.63 2.04 15.97
CA ALA A 87 -0.11 1.83 17.22
C ALA A 87 0.66 0.95 18.24
N TRP A 88 1.62 0.16 17.78
CA TRP A 88 2.48 -0.69 18.63
C TRP A 88 3.91 -0.17 18.77
N ASP A 89 4.19 1.03 18.26
CA ASP A 89 5.48 1.67 18.35
C ASP A 89 5.69 2.31 19.72
N THR A 90 6.59 1.74 20.52
CA THR A 90 6.90 2.22 21.87
C THR A 90 8.21 2.98 21.99
N ASP A 91 9.05 2.96 20.93
CA ASP A 91 10.41 3.54 20.95
C ASP A 91 10.65 4.56 19.82
N GLY A 92 9.61 4.91 19.06
CA GLY A 92 9.69 5.81 17.93
C GLY A 92 10.34 5.20 16.68
N SER A 93 10.39 3.87 16.56
CA SER A 93 11.02 3.16 15.43
C SER A 93 10.15 3.10 14.17
N VAL A 94 8.87 3.46 14.24
CA VAL A 94 7.97 3.47 13.10
C VAL A 94 7.81 4.89 12.55
N ILE A 95 8.10 5.05 11.28
CA ILE A 95 7.83 6.25 10.48
C ILE A 95 6.48 6.02 9.79
N TYR A 96 5.43 6.64 10.30
CA TYR A 96 4.09 6.55 9.76
C TYR A 96 3.87 7.60 8.67
N CYS A 97 3.37 7.19 7.50
CA CYS A 97 3.05 8.06 6.38
C CYS A 97 1.60 7.85 5.94
N SER A 98 0.91 8.94 5.60
CA SER A 98 -0.41 8.89 4.97
C SER A 98 -0.69 10.12 4.12
N SER A 99 -1.79 10.12 3.35
CA SER A 99 -2.10 11.18 2.40
C SER A 99 -3.59 11.25 2.08
N LEU A 100 -4.07 12.43 1.71
CA LEU A 100 -5.41 12.66 1.16
C LEU A 100 -5.50 12.45 -0.36
N SER A 101 -4.38 12.20 -1.03
CA SER A 101 -4.33 12.12 -2.50
C SER A 101 -5.16 10.96 -3.07
N LYS A 102 -5.35 9.90 -2.33
CA LYS A 102 -6.12 8.73 -2.76
C LYS A 102 -7.57 8.78 -2.26
N SER A 103 -7.77 9.16 -1.00
CA SER A 103 -9.08 9.06 -0.33
C SER A 103 -9.97 10.31 -0.48
N TYR A 104 -9.40 11.45 -0.86
CA TYR A 104 -10.18 12.70 -0.93
C TYR A 104 -9.96 13.48 -2.22
N ALA A 105 -8.77 14.01 -2.46
CA ALA A 105 -8.50 14.85 -3.61
C ALA A 105 -7.05 14.75 -4.08
N PRO A 106 -6.78 14.11 -5.24
CA PRO A 106 -5.44 13.97 -5.79
C PRO A 106 -4.72 15.30 -6.00
N GLY A 107 -5.46 16.35 -6.40
CA GLY A 107 -4.93 17.69 -6.67
C GLY A 107 -4.45 18.44 -5.44
N LEU A 108 -4.84 18.07 -4.23
CA LEU A 108 -4.36 18.72 -3.00
C LEU A 108 -2.87 18.47 -2.74
N ARG A 109 -2.34 17.35 -3.21
CA ARG A 109 -0.94 16.96 -2.99
C ARG A 109 -0.52 17.03 -1.52
N LEU A 110 -1.44 16.73 -0.61
CA LEU A 110 -1.25 16.79 0.83
C LEU A 110 -1.08 15.40 1.44
N GLY A 111 -0.02 15.23 2.19
CA GLY A 111 0.25 14.07 3.03
C GLY A 111 0.91 14.50 4.33
N TRP A 112 1.03 13.58 5.26
CA TRP A 112 1.68 13.80 6.54
C TRP A 112 2.54 12.61 6.94
N MET A 113 3.47 12.90 7.84
CA MET A 113 4.39 11.92 8.38
C MET A 113 4.55 12.14 9.88
N ASN A 114 4.52 11.04 10.64
CA ASN A 114 4.98 10.99 12.02
C ASN A 114 6.24 10.14 12.04
N ALA A 115 7.41 10.80 12.08
CA ALA A 115 8.70 10.15 11.91
C ALA A 115 9.31 9.63 13.23
N GLY A 116 8.57 9.67 14.35
CA GLY A 116 9.04 9.16 15.63
C GLY A 116 10.38 9.75 16.04
N ARG A 117 11.35 8.91 16.40
CA ARG A 117 12.71 9.33 16.83
C ARG A 117 13.54 10.02 15.72
N TRP A 118 13.13 9.95 14.46
CA TRP A 118 13.82 10.64 13.36
C TRP A 118 13.17 11.98 12.99
N GLN A 119 12.19 12.47 13.76
CA GLN A 119 11.39 13.65 13.44
C GLN A 119 12.24 14.87 13.08
N GLU A 120 13.21 15.23 13.89
CA GLU A 120 14.09 16.38 13.65
C GLU A 120 14.89 16.23 12.34
N ARG A 121 15.49 15.04 12.14
CA ARG A 121 16.27 14.78 10.93
C ARG A 121 15.40 14.82 9.67
N VAL A 122 14.19 14.27 9.74
CA VAL A 122 13.22 14.29 8.63
C VAL A 122 12.80 15.73 8.34
N GLN A 123 12.55 16.54 9.35
CA GLN A 123 12.22 17.98 9.17
C GLN A 123 13.35 18.74 8.47
N MET A 124 14.60 18.51 8.87
CA MET A 124 15.75 19.14 8.23
C MET A 124 15.90 18.72 6.76
N ILE A 125 15.75 17.42 6.46
CA ILE A 125 15.80 16.90 5.09
C ILE A 125 14.66 17.46 4.26
N LYS A 126 13.44 17.51 4.82
CA LYS A 126 12.27 18.10 4.16
C LYS A 126 12.51 19.57 3.84
N PHE A 127 12.99 20.33 4.81
CA PHE A 127 13.31 21.76 4.60
C PHE A 127 14.33 21.96 3.47
N ALA A 128 15.40 21.15 3.46
CA ALA A 128 16.43 21.23 2.42
C ALA A 128 15.91 20.87 1.01
N ARG A 129 14.96 19.90 0.92
CA ARG A 129 14.48 19.37 -0.37
C ARG A 129 13.27 20.09 -0.93
N SER A 130 12.27 20.40 -0.12
CA SER A 130 10.97 20.89 -0.58
C SER A 130 10.50 22.16 0.12
N ARG A 131 11.25 22.65 1.13
CA ARG A 131 10.87 23.82 1.95
C ARG A 131 9.43 23.71 2.47
N ASN A 132 8.62 24.74 2.20
CA ASN A 132 7.25 24.84 2.68
C ASN A 132 6.26 24.30 1.63
N LEU A 133 5.23 23.60 2.11
CA LEU A 133 4.06 23.28 1.31
C LEU A 133 3.12 24.50 1.25
N PRO A 134 2.31 24.65 0.19
CA PRO A 134 1.28 25.67 0.14
C PRO A 134 0.35 25.61 1.37
N VAL A 135 0.00 26.78 1.91
CA VAL A 135 -0.78 26.88 3.16
C VAL A 135 -2.23 26.40 2.96
N TRP A 136 -2.85 26.72 1.83
CA TRP A 136 -4.25 26.38 1.57
C TRP A 136 -4.57 24.88 1.64
N PRO A 137 -3.82 23.96 1.00
CA PRO A 137 -4.05 22.54 1.16
C PRO A 137 -3.94 22.06 2.60
N GLN A 138 -3.00 22.64 3.39
CA GLN A 138 -2.83 22.29 4.80
C GLN A 138 -4.04 22.69 5.64
N LEU A 139 -4.54 23.94 5.48
CA LEU A 139 -5.73 24.41 6.17
C LEU A 139 -6.98 23.62 5.78
N LEU A 140 -7.12 23.29 4.49
CA LEU A 140 -8.23 22.49 4.01
C LEU A 140 -8.16 21.07 4.59
N GLY A 141 -6.98 20.44 4.57
CA GLY A 141 -6.77 19.11 5.16
C GLY A 141 -7.09 19.09 6.65
N ALA A 142 -6.60 20.07 7.41
CA ALA A 142 -6.86 20.18 8.84
C ALA A 142 -8.36 20.33 9.20
N ARG A 143 -9.13 20.98 8.32
CA ARG A 143 -10.59 21.14 8.50
C ARG A 143 -11.38 19.93 7.99
N THR A 144 -10.82 19.18 7.06
CA THR A 144 -11.51 18.07 6.38
C THR A 144 -11.35 16.76 7.12
N VAL A 145 -10.11 16.41 7.48
CA VAL A 145 -9.80 15.12 8.12
C VAL A 145 -10.56 15.01 9.45
N GLY A 146 -11.29 13.89 9.62
CA GLY A 146 -12.09 13.64 10.81
C GLY A 146 -13.44 14.39 10.85
N SER A 147 -13.75 15.26 9.86
CA SER A 147 -15.04 15.92 9.81
C SER A 147 -16.19 14.95 9.46
N PRO A 148 -17.43 15.21 9.90
CA PRO A 148 -18.58 14.37 9.52
C PRO A 148 -18.80 14.29 8.00
N SER A 149 -18.48 15.34 7.26
CA SER A 149 -18.58 15.37 5.80
C SER A 149 -17.54 14.44 5.14
N TYR A 150 -16.32 14.41 5.66
CA TYR A 150 -15.28 13.50 5.21
C TYR A 150 -15.65 12.03 5.48
N MET A 151 -16.17 11.75 6.66
CA MET A 151 -16.61 10.38 6.99
C MET A 151 -17.74 9.90 6.08
N ARG A 152 -18.73 10.75 5.79
CA ARG A 152 -19.79 10.42 4.82
C ARG A 152 -19.25 10.24 3.40
N HIS A 153 -18.26 11.02 3.00
CA HIS A 153 -17.58 10.85 1.72
C HIS A 153 -16.91 9.48 1.62
N LEU A 154 -16.16 9.05 2.65
CA LEU A 154 -15.51 7.75 2.68
C LEU A 154 -16.49 6.58 2.58
N VAL A 155 -17.63 6.67 3.27
CA VAL A 155 -18.69 5.64 3.18
C VAL A 155 -19.20 5.52 1.74
N ARG A 156 -19.54 6.64 1.09
CA ARG A 156 -20.00 6.63 -0.32
C ARG A 156 -18.91 6.12 -1.26
N LEU A 157 -17.68 6.55 -1.06
CA LEU A 157 -16.55 6.14 -1.88
C LEU A 157 -16.33 4.61 -1.81
N ARG A 158 -16.31 4.03 -0.61
CA ARG A 158 -16.19 2.57 -0.42
C ARG A 158 -17.32 1.83 -1.12
N GLN A 159 -18.56 2.30 -0.99
CA GLN A 159 -19.71 1.68 -1.66
C GLN A 159 -19.58 1.71 -3.19
N GLN A 160 -19.18 2.84 -3.77
CA GLN A 160 -18.96 2.95 -5.21
C GLN A 160 -17.85 2.02 -5.69
N LEU A 161 -16.72 1.98 -4.97
CA LEU A 161 -15.61 1.11 -5.31
C LEU A 161 -15.98 -0.38 -5.19
N ARG A 162 -16.79 -0.75 -4.20
CA ARG A 162 -17.32 -2.13 -4.06
C ARG A 162 -18.10 -2.53 -5.32
N VAL A 163 -19.04 -1.69 -5.77
CA VAL A 163 -19.82 -1.96 -6.98
C VAL A 163 -18.93 -2.10 -8.20
N GLN A 164 -17.93 -1.22 -8.35
CA GLN A 164 -16.99 -1.27 -9.47
C GLN A 164 -16.12 -2.54 -9.45
N ARG A 165 -15.60 -2.94 -8.27
CA ARG A 165 -14.82 -4.18 -8.14
C ARG A 165 -15.67 -5.42 -8.46
N GLN A 166 -16.92 -5.45 -8.01
CA GLN A 166 -17.84 -6.55 -8.32
C GLN A 166 -18.12 -6.64 -9.83
N ALA A 167 -18.40 -5.50 -10.47
CA ALA A 167 -18.59 -5.44 -11.91
C ALA A 167 -17.35 -5.88 -12.69
N ALA A 168 -16.17 -5.46 -12.27
CA ALA A 168 -14.91 -5.89 -12.86
C ALA A 168 -14.67 -7.39 -12.68
N ALA A 169 -14.94 -7.95 -11.49
CA ALA A 169 -14.83 -9.38 -11.24
C ALA A 169 -15.77 -10.20 -12.12
N GLN A 170 -17.02 -9.74 -12.32
CA GLN A 170 -17.97 -10.38 -13.23
C GLN A 170 -17.50 -10.32 -14.69
N ALA A 171 -16.94 -9.19 -15.11
CA ALA A 171 -16.38 -9.05 -16.45
C ALA A 171 -15.19 -9.99 -16.68
N VAL A 172 -14.29 -10.10 -15.69
CA VAL A 172 -13.18 -11.06 -15.74
C VAL A 172 -13.71 -12.50 -15.87
N ALA A 173 -14.65 -12.90 -15.03
CA ALA A 173 -15.25 -14.24 -15.08
C ALA A 173 -15.93 -14.55 -16.43
N ARG A 174 -16.44 -13.53 -17.12
CA ARG A 174 -17.16 -13.69 -18.39
C ARG A 174 -16.26 -13.68 -19.62
N TYR A 175 -15.21 -12.86 -19.61
CA TYR A 175 -14.47 -12.53 -20.84
C TYR A 175 -13.01 -12.95 -20.84
N PHE A 176 -12.45 -13.28 -19.66
CA PHE A 176 -11.05 -13.68 -19.59
C PHE A 176 -10.88 -15.20 -19.85
N PRO A 177 -9.68 -15.61 -20.24
CA PRO A 177 -9.40 -17.04 -20.51
C PRO A 177 -9.67 -17.93 -19.30
N ILE A 178 -10.08 -19.17 -19.56
CA ILE A 178 -10.19 -20.21 -18.53
C ILE A 178 -8.82 -20.38 -17.85
N GLY A 179 -8.81 -20.47 -16.52
CA GLY A 179 -7.58 -20.53 -15.73
C GLY A 179 -7.14 -19.17 -15.16
N THR A 180 -7.76 -18.05 -15.56
CA THR A 180 -7.53 -16.76 -14.91
C THR A 180 -8.00 -16.82 -13.45
N ARG A 181 -7.13 -16.37 -12.54
CA ARG A 181 -7.44 -16.24 -11.10
C ARG A 181 -7.55 -14.78 -10.73
N LEU A 182 -8.35 -14.47 -9.73
CA LEU A 182 -8.64 -13.11 -9.30
C LEU A 182 -8.56 -13.03 -7.78
N SER A 183 -7.77 -12.09 -7.25
CA SER A 183 -7.86 -11.71 -5.85
C SER A 183 -8.94 -10.65 -5.66
N LEU A 184 -9.83 -10.89 -4.70
CA LEU A 184 -10.86 -9.93 -4.28
C LEU A 184 -10.48 -9.38 -2.90
N PRO A 185 -9.84 -8.19 -2.83
CA PRO A 185 -9.47 -7.59 -1.57
C PRO A 185 -10.69 -7.10 -0.79
N ALA A 186 -10.55 -6.98 0.54
CA ALA A 186 -11.56 -6.43 1.44
C ALA A 186 -11.72 -4.90 1.30
N GLY A 187 -11.60 -4.37 0.10
CA GLY A 187 -11.68 -2.95 -0.19
C GLY A 187 -10.72 -2.51 -1.31
N GLY A 188 -10.46 -1.22 -1.40
CA GLY A 188 -9.42 -0.69 -2.28
C GLY A 188 -9.86 -0.32 -3.69
N LEU A 189 -8.86 0.09 -4.45
CA LEU A 189 -8.99 0.73 -5.77
C LEU A 189 -8.67 -0.21 -6.93
N SER A 190 -8.15 -1.40 -6.65
CA SER A 190 -7.62 -2.33 -7.66
C SER A 190 -8.05 -3.76 -7.38
N ILE A 191 -7.97 -4.57 -8.42
CA ILE A 191 -8.04 -6.03 -8.38
C ILE A 191 -6.75 -6.56 -8.98
N TRP A 192 -6.34 -7.75 -8.58
CA TRP A 192 -5.13 -8.40 -9.03
C TRP A 192 -5.49 -9.69 -9.76
N LEU A 193 -5.02 -9.83 -10.99
CA LEU A 193 -5.32 -10.95 -11.87
C LEU A 193 -4.06 -11.78 -12.09
N GLU A 194 -4.19 -13.08 -11.95
CA GLU A 194 -3.23 -14.07 -12.42
C GLU A 194 -3.77 -14.67 -13.71
N LEU A 195 -3.08 -14.43 -14.82
CA LEU A 195 -3.41 -14.97 -16.12
C LEU A 195 -2.83 -16.39 -16.26
N PRO A 196 -3.31 -17.21 -17.21
CA PRO A 196 -2.62 -18.43 -17.58
C PRO A 196 -1.15 -18.15 -17.95
N GLU A 197 -0.22 -19.02 -17.51
CA GLU A 197 1.23 -18.81 -17.61
C GLU A 197 1.76 -18.50 -19.04
N GLN A 198 1.03 -18.94 -20.06
CA GLN A 198 1.39 -18.65 -21.47
C GLN A 198 1.07 -17.22 -21.92
N ILE A 199 0.39 -16.42 -21.08
CA ILE A 199 0.01 -15.04 -21.40
C ILE A 199 0.95 -14.09 -20.67
N SER A 200 1.78 -13.37 -21.43
CA SER A 200 2.64 -12.32 -20.89
C SER A 200 1.83 -11.07 -20.54
N SER A 201 1.95 -10.58 -19.32
CA SER A 201 1.29 -9.35 -18.87
C SER A 201 1.83 -8.10 -19.59
N SER A 202 3.11 -8.06 -19.93
CA SER A 202 3.72 -6.98 -20.72
C SER A 202 3.16 -6.92 -22.13
N ARG A 203 3.00 -8.08 -22.79
CA ARG A 203 2.36 -8.14 -24.11
C ARG A 203 0.89 -7.71 -24.05
N LEU A 204 0.16 -8.18 -23.06
CA LEU A 204 -1.23 -7.75 -22.84
C LEU A 204 -1.33 -6.25 -22.60
N TYR A 205 -0.38 -5.65 -21.88
CA TYR A 205 -0.32 -4.21 -21.69
C TYR A 205 -0.18 -3.46 -23.03
N ASP A 206 0.74 -3.88 -23.89
CA ASP A 206 0.96 -3.24 -25.18
C ASP A 206 -0.27 -3.35 -26.09
N GLU A 207 -0.89 -4.54 -26.18
CA GLU A 207 -2.10 -4.78 -26.97
C GLU A 207 -3.30 -3.98 -26.40
N ALA A 208 -3.48 -3.92 -25.10
CA ALA A 208 -4.54 -3.13 -24.46
C ALA A 208 -4.34 -1.62 -24.69
N LEU A 209 -3.10 -1.14 -24.56
CA LEU A 209 -2.76 0.27 -24.77
C LEU A 209 -3.05 0.71 -26.22
N ALA A 210 -2.81 -0.16 -27.21
CA ALA A 210 -3.09 0.11 -28.61
C ALA A 210 -4.59 0.38 -28.88
N VAL A 211 -5.50 -0.15 -28.06
CA VAL A 211 -6.95 0.11 -28.12
C VAL A 211 -7.43 1.09 -27.04
N GLY A 212 -6.52 1.82 -26.39
CA GLY A 212 -6.83 2.86 -25.42
C GLY A 212 -7.15 2.37 -24.01
N ILE A 213 -6.87 1.10 -23.68
CA ILE A 213 -7.07 0.51 -22.35
C ILE A 213 -5.73 0.47 -21.61
N ARG A 214 -5.69 0.98 -20.39
CA ARG A 214 -4.50 0.93 -19.53
C ARG A 214 -4.68 -0.10 -18.44
N VAL A 215 -3.74 -1.03 -18.37
CA VAL A 215 -3.57 -2.00 -17.28
C VAL A 215 -2.19 -1.79 -16.66
N ALA A 216 -1.91 -2.40 -15.52
CA ALA A 216 -0.58 -2.41 -14.92
C ALA A 216 -0.03 -3.82 -15.03
N PRO A 217 1.00 -4.07 -15.86
CA PRO A 217 1.59 -5.41 -15.98
C PRO A 217 2.34 -5.78 -14.70
N GLY A 218 2.35 -7.07 -14.38
CA GLY A 218 2.86 -7.58 -13.11
C GLY A 218 4.35 -7.36 -12.90
N ASP A 219 5.15 -7.29 -13.97
CA ASP A 219 6.58 -7.03 -13.92
C ASP A 219 6.93 -5.65 -13.33
N MET A 220 5.99 -4.70 -13.31
CA MET A 220 6.16 -3.43 -12.59
C MET A 220 6.27 -3.59 -11.07
N PHE A 221 5.86 -4.72 -10.51
CA PHE A 221 5.75 -4.95 -9.06
C PHE A 221 6.80 -5.91 -8.50
N SER A 222 7.65 -6.48 -9.34
CA SER A 222 8.77 -7.33 -8.93
C SER A 222 9.95 -7.23 -9.89
N ASN A 223 11.16 -7.28 -9.34
CA ASN A 223 12.40 -7.32 -10.13
C ASN A 223 12.86 -8.76 -10.44
N THR A 224 12.10 -9.77 -10.02
CA THR A 224 12.47 -11.19 -10.13
C THR A 224 11.73 -11.94 -11.23
N GLY A 225 10.86 -11.28 -12.01
CA GLY A 225 10.01 -11.90 -13.02
C GLY A 225 8.87 -12.77 -12.44
N HIS A 226 8.65 -12.71 -11.13
CA HIS A 226 7.66 -13.54 -10.45
C HIS A 226 6.22 -13.29 -10.90
N TYR A 227 5.95 -12.11 -11.46
CA TYR A 227 4.61 -11.68 -11.87
C TYR A 227 4.47 -11.47 -13.38
N ASP A 228 5.23 -12.18 -14.21
CA ASP A 228 5.22 -12.00 -15.67
C ASP A 228 3.85 -12.28 -16.33
N HIS A 229 2.98 -13.02 -15.65
CA HIS A 229 1.63 -13.36 -16.10
C HIS A 229 0.52 -12.78 -15.19
N PHE A 230 0.84 -11.73 -14.45
CA PHE A 230 -0.13 -11.05 -13.58
C PHE A 230 -0.52 -9.66 -14.10
#